data_f790abee85e0c96e4c08185d66b8f2d0
#
_entry.id   f790abee85e0c96e4c08185d66b8f2d0
#
_cell.length_a   1.000
_cell.length_b   1.000
_cell.length_c   1.000
_cell.angle_alpha   90.00
_cell.angle_beta   90.00
_cell.angle_gamma   90.00
#
_symmetry.space_group_name_H-M   'P 1'
#
loop_
_entity.id
_entity.type
_entity.pdbx_description
1 polymer ?
#
loop_
_entity_poly.entity_id
_entity_poly.type
_entity_poly.pdbx_seq_one_letter_code
_entity_poly.pdbx_strand_id
1 'polypeptide(L)'
;MDYILSPSILSADFANLGADVKEAVKAGAKWVHIDVMDGMFVPNISLGLPVIKSLRKETEALFDVHLMIEEPGRYIDDFAEAGADLITLHAEATKHLHRAIQQVKAKGLKVGVALNPATPLSALDYVLEELDMVLIMTVNPGYGGQSYIAKMDDKIKELRAIIKIGRAHV
;
A
#
# COMPACT_ATOMS: atom_id res chain seq x y z
N MET A 1 -13.89 0.34 -16.92
CA MET A 1 -12.76 0.27 -15.97
C MET A 1 -13.35 0.58 -14.61
N ASP A 2 -13.34 -0.39 -13.70
CA ASP A 2 -13.89 -0.17 -12.37
C ASP A 2 -12.84 0.55 -11.53
N TYR A 3 -13.20 1.70 -11.02
CA TYR A 3 -12.38 2.42 -10.04
C TYR A 3 -12.66 1.88 -8.65
N ILE A 4 -11.58 1.67 -7.88
CA ILE A 4 -11.65 1.29 -6.46
C ILE A 4 -11.24 2.50 -5.64
N LEU A 5 -12.10 2.92 -4.72
CA LEU A 5 -11.79 3.96 -3.76
C LEU A 5 -11.21 3.31 -2.49
N SER A 6 -9.99 3.70 -2.14
CA SER A 6 -9.26 3.25 -0.95
C SER A 6 -8.83 4.47 -0.12
N PRO A 7 -9.72 5.05 0.70
CA PRO A 7 -9.37 6.20 1.53
C PRO A 7 -8.38 5.80 2.62
N SER A 8 -7.38 6.67 2.86
CA SER A 8 -6.42 6.47 3.93
C SER A 8 -6.99 6.88 5.29
N ILE A 9 -6.85 6.01 6.26
CA ILE A 9 -7.20 6.30 7.66
C ILE A 9 -6.25 7.28 8.34
N LEU A 10 -5.14 7.62 7.70
CA LEU A 10 -4.21 8.63 8.20
C LEU A 10 -4.89 10.02 8.35
N SER A 11 -5.98 10.25 7.60
CA SER A 11 -6.76 11.48 7.64
C SER A 11 -8.00 11.41 8.55
N ALA A 12 -8.25 10.26 9.22
CA ALA A 12 -9.38 10.05 10.10
C ALA A 12 -9.13 10.57 11.52
N ASP A 13 -10.19 10.68 12.31
CA ASP A 13 -10.07 10.91 13.75
C ASP A 13 -9.68 9.62 14.46
N PHE A 14 -8.42 9.51 14.89
CA PHE A 14 -7.91 8.33 15.58
C PHE A 14 -8.64 8.00 16.87
N ALA A 15 -9.31 8.98 17.51
CA ALA A 15 -10.13 8.73 18.70
C ALA A 15 -11.46 8.03 18.35
N ASN A 16 -11.92 8.14 17.09
CA ASN A 16 -13.19 7.59 16.59
C ASN A 16 -13.02 6.74 15.33
N LEU A 17 -11.83 6.19 15.12
CA LEU A 17 -11.38 5.56 13.87
C LEU A 17 -12.36 4.51 13.31
N GLY A 18 -12.93 3.66 14.17
CA GLY A 18 -13.90 2.65 13.75
C GLY A 18 -15.19 3.24 13.16
N ALA A 19 -15.66 4.36 13.72
CA ALA A 19 -16.83 5.08 13.22
C ALA A 19 -16.55 5.72 11.85
N ASP A 20 -15.41 6.40 11.71
CA ASP A 20 -14.98 7.05 10.46
C ASP A 20 -14.84 6.04 9.31
N VAL A 21 -14.23 4.87 9.59
CA VAL A 21 -14.11 3.80 8.60
C VAL A 21 -15.47 3.26 8.18
N LYS A 22 -16.41 3.05 9.11
CA LYS A 22 -17.77 2.62 8.78
C LYS A 22 -18.50 3.64 7.90
N GLU A 23 -18.32 4.93 8.16
CA GLU A 23 -18.89 5.99 7.33
C GLU A 23 -18.28 5.98 5.91
N ALA A 24 -16.97 5.86 5.78
CA ALA A 24 -16.31 5.77 4.49
C ALA A 24 -16.80 4.55 3.68
N VAL A 25 -16.92 3.38 4.30
CA VAL A 25 -17.45 2.16 3.68
C VAL A 25 -18.92 2.34 3.26
N LYS A 26 -19.76 2.92 4.13
CA LYS A 26 -21.15 3.25 3.80
C LYS A 26 -21.26 4.23 2.64
N ALA A 27 -20.31 5.14 2.50
CA ALA A 27 -20.23 6.08 1.38
C ALA A 27 -19.72 5.44 0.07
N GLY A 28 -19.31 4.16 0.09
CA GLY A 28 -18.93 3.39 -1.09
C GLY A 28 -17.45 3.01 -1.20
N ALA A 29 -16.64 3.28 -0.18
CA ALA A 29 -15.27 2.78 -0.14
C ALA A 29 -15.29 1.24 -0.02
N LYS A 30 -14.61 0.56 -0.94
CA LYS A 30 -14.46 -0.90 -0.92
C LYS A 30 -13.20 -1.36 -0.20
N TRP A 31 -12.20 -0.49 -0.14
CA TRP A 31 -10.92 -0.71 0.50
C TRP A 31 -10.68 0.35 1.56
N VAL A 32 -9.81 0.03 2.50
CA VAL A 32 -9.33 0.94 3.55
C VAL A 32 -7.81 0.96 3.47
N HIS A 33 -7.24 2.12 3.14
CA HIS A 33 -5.79 2.29 3.05
C HIS A 33 -5.21 2.58 4.43
N ILE A 34 -4.19 1.82 4.81
CA ILE A 34 -3.59 1.86 6.15
C ILE A 34 -2.11 2.18 6.01
N ASP A 35 -1.75 3.44 6.24
CA ASP A 35 -0.37 3.94 6.15
C ASP A 35 0.40 3.67 7.45
N VAL A 36 1.29 2.67 7.44
CA VAL A 36 2.14 2.31 8.57
C VAL A 36 3.51 2.95 8.41
N MET A 37 3.94 3.72 9.40
CA MET A 37 5.20 4.47 9.40
C MET A 37 5.96 4.23 10.71
N ASP A 38 7.28 4.02 10.60
CA ASP A 38 8.16 3.62 11.72
C ASP A 38 9.13 4.71 12.21
N GLY A 39 9.13 5.88 11.55
CA GLY A 39 10.08 6.95 11.85
C GLY A 39 11.51 6.70 11.34
N MET A 40 11.75 5.59 10.61
CA MET A 40 13.04 5.25 10.02
C MET A 40 13.02 5.39 8.50
N PHE A 41 12.13 4.67 7.81
CA PHE A 41 11.95 4.81 6.36
C PHE A 41 11.39 6.18 5.98
N VAL A 42 10.48 6.72 6.80
CA VAL A 42 9.92 8.06 6.68
C VAL A 42 10.04 8.81 8.01
N PRO A 43 10.13 10.15 8.01
CA PRO A 43 10.35 10.95 9.24
C PRO A 43 9.06 11.15 10.05
N ASN A 44 8.24 10.14 10.18
CA ASN A 44 6.99 10.15 10.94
C ASN A 44 6.66 8.75 11.48
N ILE A 45 5.92 8.69 12.57
CA ILE A 45 5.36 7.47 13.16
C ILE A 45 3.84 7.59 13.11
N SER A 46 3.15 6.59 12.55
CA SER A 46 1.68 6.63 12.43
C SER A 46 1.00 5.68 13.41
N LEU A 47 0.79 4.44 13.02
CA LEU A 47 0.05 3.42 13.76
C LEU A 47 0.71 2.06 13.59
N GLY A 48 0.34 1.10 14.43
CA GLY A 48 0.88 -0.24 14.40
C GLY A 48 -0.18 -1.33 14.53
N LEU A 49 0.29 -2.56 14.68
CA LEU A 49 -0.48 -3.80 14.71
C LEU A 49 -1.72 -3.78 15.63
N PRO A 50 -1.66 -3.21 16.88
CA PRO A 50 -2.83 -3.20 17.76
C PRO A 50 -4.02 -2.41 17.19
N VAL A 51 -3.74 -1.31 16.46
CA VAL A 51 -4.78 -0.49 15.83
C VAL A 51 -5.43 -1.27 14.69
N ILE A 52 -4.64 -1.92 13.84
CA ILE A 52 -5.14 -2.73 12.71
C ILE A 52 -6.00 -3.89 13.23
N LYS A 53 -5.53 -4.65 14.24
CA LYS A 53 -6.28 -5.74 14.87
C LYS A 53 -7.62 -5.27 15.47
N SER A 54 -7.65 -4.08 16.05
CA SER A 54 -8.87 -3.51 16.59
C SER A 54 -9.83 -3.10 15.49
N LEU A 55 -9.31 -2.42 14.45
CA LEU A 55 -10.10 -1.93 13.34
C LEU A 55 -10.66 -3.06 12.47
N ARG A 56 -9.97 -4.19 12.34
CA ARG A 56 -10.46 -5.36 11.60
C ARG A 56 -11.82 -5.87 12.08
N LYS A 57 -12.12 -5.69 13.35
CA LYS A 57 -13.41 -6.11 13.95
C LYS A 57 -14.57 -5.19 13.57
N GLU A 58 -14.29 -4.01 13.04
CA GLU A 58 -15.28 -2.96 12.76
C GLU A 58 -15.81 -2.99 11.33
N THR A 59 -15.14 -3.68 10.40
CA THR A 59 -15.49 -3.68 8.97
C THR A 59 -14.97 -4.92 8.26
N GLU A 60 -15.67 -5.34 7.19
CA GLU A 60 -15.24 -6.38 6.25
C GLU A 60 -14.57 -5.80 4.98
N ALA A 61 -14.39 -4.48 4.90
CA ALA A 61 -13.69 -3.85 3.78
C ALA A 61 -12.26 -4.38 3.67
N LEU A 62 -11.71 -4.45 2.46
CA LEU A 62 -10.35 -4.90 2.21
C LEU A 62 -9.35 -3.94 2.87
N PHE A 63 -8.43 -4.47 3.68
CA PHE A 63 -7.34 -3.72 4.28
C PHE A 63 -6.12 -3.73 3.35
N ASP A 64 -5.87 -2.57 2.73
CA ASP A 64 -4.68 -2.27 1.93
C ASP A 64 -3.62 -1.64 2.84
N VAL A 65 -2.74 -2.48 3.38
CA VAL A 65 -1.72 -2.07 4.36
C VAL A 65 -0.44 -1.65 3.64
N HIS A 66 -0.17 -0.35 3.67
CA HIS A 66 0.98 0.28 3.05
C HIS A 66 2.12 0.46 4.06
N LEU A 67 3.20 -0.27 3.87
CA LEU A 67 4.33 -0.32 4.80
C LEU A 67 5.42 0.67 4.40
N MET A 68 5.41 1.84 4.99
CA MET A 68 6.48 2.84 4.95
C MET A 68 7.42 2.64 6.13
N ILE A 69 8.02 1.44 6.19
CA ILE A 69 8.90 0.99 7.28
C ILE A 69 10.18 0.39 6.73
N GLU A 70 11.26 0.46 7.50
CA GLU A 70 12.56 -0.14 7.18
C GLU A 70 12.47 -1.67 7.25
N GLU A 71 13.00 -2.37 6.23
CA GLU A 71 13.02 -3.85 6.14
C GLU A 71 11.66 -4.50 6.46
N PRO A 72 10.59 -4.21 5.70
CA PRO A 72 9.22 -4.65 5.96
C PRO A 72 9.08 -6.18 6.03
N GLY A 73 9.98 -6.94 5.40
CA GLY A 73 10.02 -8.40 5.47
C GLY A 73 10.04 -8.97 6.89
N ARG A 74 10.47 -8.17 7.88
CA ARG A 74 10.49 -8.57 9.30
C ARG A 74 9.10 -8.65 9.92
N TYR A 75 8.11 -7.99 9.34
CA TYR A 75 6.78 -7.76 9.93
C TYR A 75 5.62 -8.28 9.07
N ILE A 76 5.90 -8.85 7.89
CA ILE A 76 4.85 -9.35 6.98
C ILE A 76 3.92 -10.34 7.70
N ASP A 77 4.49 -11.27 8.47
CA ASP A 77 3.73 -12.26 9.20
C ASP A 77 2.78 -11.62 10.22
N ASP A 78 3.29 -10.63 10.97
CA ASP A 78 2.51 -9.92 11.97
C ASP A 78 1.37 -9.09 11.37
N PHE A 79 1.60 -8.45 10.21
CA PHE A 79 0.56 -7.69 9.49
C PHE A 79 -0.49 -8.60 8.87
N ALA A 80 -0.10 -9.78 8.37
CA ALA A 80 -1.03 -10.80 7.92
C ALA A 80 -1.95 -11.25 9.07
N GLU A 81 -1.38 -11.56 10.24
CA GLU A 81 -2.13 -11.94 11.44
C GLU A 81 -2.98 -10.79 12.01
N ALA A 82 -2.60 -9.54 11.76
CA ALA A 82 -3.39 -8.38 12.15
C ALA A 82 -4.65 -8.16 11.30
N GLY A 83 -4.74 -8.85 10.14
CA GLY A 83 -5.91 -8.81 9.27
C GLY A 83 -5.71 -8.00 7.99
N ALA A 84 -4.48 -7.83 7.51
CA ALA A 84 -4.21 -7.30 6.18
C ALA A 84 -4.75 -8.25 5.11
N ASP A 85 -5.36 -7.71 4.06
CA ASP A 85 -5.79 -8.44 2.86
C ASP A 85 -4.81 -8.23 1.70
N LEU A 86 -4.18 -7.05 1.67
CA LEU A 86 -3.14 -6.65 0.74
C LEU A 86 -2.03 -5.96 1.53
N ILE A 87 -0.77 -6.33 1.25
CA ILE A 87 0.40 -5.66 1.82
C ILE A 87 1.18 -5.00 0.69
N THR A 88 1.37 -3.69 0.78
CA THR A 88 2.14 -2.89 -0.16
C THR A 88 3.49 -2.51 0.46
N LEU A 89 4.58 -2.93 -0.19
CA LEU A 89 5.96 -2.73 0.24
C LEU A 89 6.62 -1.68 -0.63
N HIS A 90 7.44 -0.80 -0.06
CA HIS A 90 8.31 0.07 -0.86
C HIS A 90 9.47 -0.71 -1.48
N ALA A 91 9.73 -0.53 -2.78
CA ALA A 91 10.89 -1.12 -3.44
C ALA A 91 12.21 -0.68 -2.78
N GLU A 92 12.23 0.53 -2.24
CA GLU A 92 13.36 1.17 -1.59
C GLU A 92 13.60 0.71 -0.14
N ALA A 93 12.60 0.08 0.48
CA ALA A 93 12.61 -0.27 1.90
C ALA A 93 13.27 -1.63 2.19
N THR A 94 13.64 -2.39 1.16
CA THR A 94 14.22 -3.73 1.33
C THR A 94 15.33 -4.01 0.30
N LYS A 95 16.35 -4.75 0.74
CA LYS A 95 17.43 -5.23 -0.15
C LYS A 95 17.00 -6.40 -1.02
N HIS A 96 15.91 -7.08 -0.67
CA HIS A 96 15.49 -8.33 -1.29
C HIS A 96 13.99 -8.28 -1.65
N LEU A 97 13.62 -7.35 -2.55
CA LEU A 97 12.23 -7.09 -2.93
C LEU A 97 11.49 -8.37 -3.35
N HIS A 98 12.06 -9.17 -4.27
CA HIS A 98 11.44 -10.42 -4.71
C HIS A 98 11.14 -11.37 -3.53
N ARG A 99 12.08 -11.53 -2.58
CA ARG A 99 11.86 -12.36 -1.39
C ARG A 99 10.69 -11.85 -0.54
N ALA A 100 10.59 -10.54 -0.34
CA ALA A 100 9.50 -9.94 0.42
C ALA A 100 8.14 -10.15 -0.27
N ILE A 101 8.09 -10.02 -1.61
CA ILE A 101 6.90 -10.34 -2.41
C ILE A 101 6.48 -11.81 -2.19
N GLN A 102 7.41 -12.75 -2.30
CA GLN A 102 7.13 -14.18 -2.07
C GLN A 102 6.63 -14.46 -0.66
N GLN A 103 7.16 -13.75 0.34
CA GLN A 103 6.73 -13.88 1.74
C GLN A 103 5.26 -13.44 1.91
N VAL A 104 4.84 -12.32 1.30
CA VAL A 104 3.43 -11.88 1.31
C VAL A 104 2.55 -12.93 0.63
N LYS A 105 2.92 -13.40 -0.56
CA LYS A 105 2.17 -14.42 -1.31
C LYS A 105 2.05 -15.75 -0.56
N ALA A 106 3.07 -16.15 0.18
CA ALA A 106 3.04 -17.36 1.01
C ALA A 106 2.01 -17.30 2.15
N LYS A 107 1.56 -16.09 2.54
CA LYS A 107 0.44 -15.89 3.47
C LYS A 107 -0.93 -15.94 2.80
N GLY A 108 -1.01 -16.13 1.49
CA GLY A 108 -2.26 -16.09 0.73
C GLY A 108 -2.82 -14.67 0.55
N LEU A 109 -2.01 -13.64 0.81
CA LEU A 109 -2.40 -12.25 0.66
C LEU A 109 -2.08 -11.70 -0.73
N LYS A 110 -2.78 -10.63 -1.11
CA LYS A 110 -2.39 -9.81 -2.26
C LYS A 110 -1.12 -9.02 -1.95
N VAL A 111 -0.30 -8.78 -2.98
CA VAL A 111 0.95 -8.04 -2.82
C VAL A 111 0.99 -6.81 -3.74
N GLY A 112 1.31 -5.66 -3.16
CA GLY A 112 1.60 -4.42 -3.86
C GLY A 112 3.07 -4.00 -3.70
N VAL A 113 3.57 -3.24 -4.69
CA VAL A 113 4.85 -2.54 -4.56
C VAL A 113 4.65 -1.06 -4.79
N ALA A 114 5.12 -0.25 -3.84
CA ALA A 114 5.14 1.20 -3.91
C ALA A 114 6.49 1.69 -4.46
N LEU A 115 6.42 2.74 -5.27
CA LEU A 115 7.60 3.44 -5.80
C LEU A 115 7.56 4.91 -5.40
N ASN A 116 8.64 5.39 -4.78
CA ASN A 116 8.83 6.81 -4.50
C ASN A 116 8.85 7.64 -5.79
N PRO A 117 8.62 8.96 -5.73
CA PRO A 117 8.60 9.79 -6.94
C PRO A 117 9.86 9.66 -7.80
N ALA A 118 11.05 9.56 -7.19
CA ALA A 118 12.32 9.45 -7.90
C ALA A 118 12.68 8.03 -8.39
N THR A 119 12.01 6.98 -7.90
CA THR A 119 12.33 5.59 -8.24
C THR A 119 11.78 5.24 -9.62
N PRO A 120 12.60 4.77 -10.56
CA PRO A 120 12.15 4.43 -11.92
C PRO A 120 11.28 3.16 -11.93
N LEU A 121 10.42 3.01 -12.96
CA LEU A 121 9.59 1.83 -13.15
C LEU A 121 10.40 0.55 -13.39
N SER A 122 11.64 0.66 -13.89
CA SER A 122 12.55 -0.48 -14.08
C SER A 122 12.88 -1.24 -12.79
N ALA A 123 12.63 -0.65 -11.62
CA ALA A 123 12.70 -1.38 -10.35
C ALA A 123 11.74 -2.57 -10.28
N LEU A 124 10.72 -2.61 -11.15
CA LEU A 124 9.71 -3.66 -11.22
C LEU A 124 9.91 -4.66 -12.35
N ASP A 125 10.89 -4.48 -13.26
CA ASP A 125 11.02 -5.25 -14.51
C ASP A 125 11.00 -6.77 -14.31
N TYR A 126 11.54 -7.25 -13.20
CA TYR A 126 11.64 -8.69 -12.91
C TYR A 126 10.66 -9.20 -11.86
N VAL A 127 9.72 -8.35 -11.42
CA VAL A 127 8.74 -8.74 -10.38
C VAL A 127 7.31 -8.33 -10.73
N LEU A 128 7.09 -7.56 -11.79
CA LEU A 128 5.79 -6.95 -12.12
C LEU A 128 4.67 -7.98 -12.28
N GLU A 129 4.96 -9.13 -12.89
CA GLU A 129 3.97 -10.20 -13.14
C GLU A 129 3.50 -10.88 -11.85
N GLU A 130 4.24 -10.72 -10.77
CA GLU A 130 3.90 -11.29 -9.47
C GLU A 130 3.02 -10.38 -8.61
N LEU A 131 2.82 -9.13 -9.04
CA LEU A 131 2.14 -8.10 -8.25
C LEU A 131 0.65 -8.04 -8.56
N ASP A 132 -0.15 -7.86 -7.52
CA ASP A 132 -1.57 -7.53 -7.63
C ASP A 132 -1.78 -6.02 -7.79
N MET A 133 -0.84 -5.19 -7.32
CA MET A 133 -0.91 -3.74 -7.36
C MET A 133 0.46 -3.08 -7.46
N VAL A 134 0.53 -1.94 -8.14
CA VAL A 134 1.66 -1.01 -8.07
C VAL A 134 1.16 0.34 -7.59
N LEU A 135 1.74 0.85 -6.51
CA LEU A 135 1.43 2.14 -5.93
C LEU A 135 2.45 3.18 -6.37
N ILE A 136 2.06 4.12 -7.22
CA ILE A 136 2.91 5.25 -7.57
C ILE A 136 2.70 6.37 -6.54
N MET A 137 3.74 6.65 -5.75
CA MET A 137 3.71 7.79 -4.84
C MET A 137 3.68 9.09 -5.65
N THR A 138 2.64 9.87 -5.44
CA THR A 138 2.44 11.18 -6.08
C THR A 138 2.80 12.35 -5.18
N VAL A 139 3.26 12.02 -3.99
CA VAL A 139 3.88 12.90 -2.98
C VAL A 139 5.07 12.16 -2.37
N ASN A 140 5.93 12.83 -1.62
CA ASN A 140 6.93 12.11 -0.83
C ASN A 140 6.24 11.35 0.32
N PRO A 141 6.57 10.07 0.57
CA PRO A 141 5.96 9.33 1.66
C PRO A 141 6.28 9.94 3.02
N GLY A 142 5.36 9.80 3.99
CA GLY A 142 5.60 10.21 5.38
C GLY A 142 4.51 11.07 6.02
N TYR A 143 3.70 11.82 5.27
CA TYR A 143 2.56 12.59 5.81
C TYR A 143 1.56 12.97 4.72
N GLY A 144 0.33 13.24 5.13
CA GLY A 144 -0.75 13.67 4.23
C GLY A 144 -0.74 15.16 3.94
N GLY A 145 -1.67 15.62 3.09
CA GLY A 145 -1.89 17.04 2.80
C GLY A 145 -0.82 17.70 1.92
N GLN A 146 0.07 16.94 1.30
CA GLN A 146 1.11 17.45 0.41
C GLN A 146 0.56 17.82 -0.98
N SER A 147 1.23 18.74 -1.65
CA SER A 147 0.94 19.08 -3.04
C SER A 147 1.31 17.93 -3.99
N TYR A 148 0.41 17.62 -4.91
CA TYR A 148 0.62 16.62 -5.95
C TYR A 148 1.84 16.95 -6.83
N ILE A 149 2.68 15.95 -7.09
CA ILE A 149 3.86 16.06 -7.96
C ILE A 149 3.42 15.78 -9.40
N ALA A 150 3.18 16.84 -10.20
CA ALA A 150 2.62 16.74 -11.54
C ALA A 150 3.41 15.81 -12.50
N LYS A 151 4.72 15.66 -12.30
CA LYS A 151 5.56 14.75 -13.11
C LYS A 151 5.15 13.28 -12.97
N MET A 152 4.41 12.93 -11.92
CA MET A 152 3.93 11.56 -11.71
C MET A 152 2.85 11.14 -12.70
N ASP A 153 2.18 12.08 -13.37
CA ASP A 153 1.26 11.77 -14.47
C ASP A 153 1.95 10.98 -15.60
N ASP A 154 3.18 11.36 -15.95
CA ASP A 154 3.94 10.67 -16.98
C ASP A 154 4.30 9.24 -16.54
N LYS A 155 4.74 9.10 -15.29
CA LYS A 155 5.09 7.80 -14.70
C LYS A 155 3.88 6.86 -14.64
N ILE A 156 2.71 7.38 -14.27
CA ILE A 156 1.45 6.61 -14.25
C ILE A 156 1.05 6.17 -15.66
N LYS A 157 1.16 7.04 -16.67
CA LYS A 157 0.88 6.71 -18.07
C LYS A 157 1.83 5.64 -18.61
N GLU A 158 3.12 5.76 -18.30
CA GLU A 158 4.13 4.77 -18.67
C GLU A 158 3.86 3.41 -18.05
N LEU A 159 3.62 3.34 -16.73
CA LEU A 159 3.25 2.11 -16.05
C LEU A 159 1.98 1.48 -16.65
N ARG A 160 0.99 2.30 -16.97
CA ARG A 160 -0.25 1.82 -17.59
C ARG A 160 0.00 1.19 -18.96
N ALA A 161 0.93 1.72 -19.75
CA ALA A 161 1.33 1.13 -21.02
C ALA A 161 2.02 -0.23 -20.82
N ILE A 162 2.96 -0.32 -19.87
CA ILE A 162 3.66 -1.57 -19.53
C ILE A 162 2.67 -2.68 -19.11
N ILE A 163 1.74 -2.37 -18.20
CA ILE A 163 0.72 -3.34 -17.73
C ILE A 163 -0.17 -3.82 -18.89
N LYS A 164 -0.52 -2.95 -19.84
CA LYS A 164 -1.35 -3.34 -20.99
C LYS A 164 -0.59 -4.30 -21.92
N ILE A 165 0.70 -4.09 -22.14
CA ILE A 165 1.55 -4.95 -22.99
C ILE A 165 1.70 -6.33 -22.33
N GLY A 166 1.99 -6.40 -21.03
CA GLY A 166 2.12 -7.66 -20.30
C GLY A 166 0.86 -8.53 -20.33
N ARG A 167 -0.34 -7.91 -20.33
CA ARG A 167 -1.61 -8.64 -20.45
C ARG A 167 -1.91 -9.16 -21.86
N ALA A 168 -1.21 -8.70 -22.88
CA ALA A 168 -1.38 -9.15 -24.25
C ALA A 168 -0.66 -10.48 -24.53
N HIS A 169 0.13 -10.98 -23.60
CA HIS A 169 0.90 -12.23 -23.72
C HIS A 169 0.38 -13.35 -22.80
N VAL A 170 -0.80 -13.19 -22.20
CA VAL A 170 -1.48 -14.23 -21.41
C VAL A 170 -2.67 -14.79 -22.17
#